data_95e01cd53e1e3eb3b6806495f543c167
#
_entry.id   95e01cd53e1e3eb3b6806495f543c167
#
_cell.length_a   1.000
_cell.length_b   1.000
_cell.length_c   1.000
_cell.angle_alpha   90.00
_cell.angle_beta   90.00
_cell.angle_gamma   90.00
#
_symmetry.space_group_name_H-M   'P 1'
#
loop_
_entity.id
_entity.type
_entity.pdbx_description
1 polymer ?
#
loop_
_entity_poly.entity_id
_entity_poly.type
_entity_poly.pdbx_seq_one_letter_code
_entity_poly.pdbx_strand_id
1 'polypeptide(L)'
;MTDYRGLLAELAVPRLAGTFPAEQVRAVLKRELAARGFVVMEHRFTGRSLLHRLGRVPLAGVNLIAVRPRPRSPARVATWLVAHYDSKGQPLSMAARLGAAALAGVGAVELLGLALRAVLWGVHPSLLDGMLGGAGVVGAALLAVNRVTDRSAGAVDNAAGVITAFATVDALPPDVPVGLILPDAEEYGLLGARALVRERAHLLADTTIVNFDGIDDRGLTIALLHRAGATVDRVARTLAARRARWLPVLVDGLALAATARECVTIMRGNWSTARVVHTLRDTAARLTLDGARRVAGGVAAALFPG
;
A
#
# COMPACT_ATOMS: atom_id res chain seq x y z
N MET A 1 21.44 -18.28 -0.07
CA MET A 1 20.24 -17.80 0.66
C MET A 1 20.22 -16.28 0.51
N THR A 2 19.13 -15.68 0.07
CA THR A 2 19.04 -14.23 -0.17
C THR A 2 19.22 -13.46 1.13
N ASP A 3 20.09 -12.46 1.13
CA ASP A 3 20.27 -11.54 2.26
C ASP A 3 19.16 -10.48 2.27
N TYR A 4 18.02 -10.84 2.84
CA TYR A 4 16.90 -9.90 2.98
C TYR A 4 17.16 -8.76 3.96
N ARG A 5 18.13 -8.90 4.89
CA ARG A 5 18.47 -7.80 5.79
C ARG A 5 19.29 -6.73 5.09
N GLY A 6 20.27 -7.14 4.28
CA GLY A 6 21.01 -6.23 3.42
C GLY A 6 20.08 -5.52 2.45
N LEU A 7 19.17 -6.27 1.81
CA LEU A 7 18.18 -5.70 0.91
C LEU A 7 17.24 -4.70 1.62
N LEU A 8 16.78 -5.00 2.84
CA LEU A 8 15.98 -4.05 3.63
C LEU A 8 16.74 -2.74 3.86
N ALA A 9 18.03 -2.79 4.15
CA ALA A 9 18.84 -1.59 4.36
C ALA A 9 18.98 -0.75 3.08
N GLU A 10 19.06 -1.39 1.91
CA GLU A 10 19.08 -0.69 0.62
C GLU A 10 17.71 -0.08 0.25
N LEU A 11 16.61 -0.75 0.60
CA LEU A 11 15.25 -0.30 0.26
C LEU A 11 14.68 0.71 1.28
N ALA A 12 14.97 0.56 2.58
CA ALA A 12 14.40 1.38 3.64
C ALA A 12 15.16 2.72 3.78
N VAL A 13 15.13 3.50 2.72
CA VAL A 13 15.62 4.89 2.63
C VAL A 13 14.48 5.79 2.20
N PRO A 14 14.50 7.11 2.52
CA PRO A 14 13.54 8.05 1.96
C PRO A 14 13.55 7.98 0.43
N ARG A 15 12.42 7.62 -0.18
CA ARG A 15 12.31 7.33 -1.62
C ARG A 15 10.95 7.77 -2.17
N LEU A 16 10.62 9.04 -1.89
CA LEU A 16 9.39 9.64 -2.39
C LEU A 16 9.38 9.61 -3.92
N ALA A 17 8.25 9.25 -4.53
CA ALA A 17 8.12 9.17 -5.98
C ALA A 17 8.58 10.46 -6.69
N GLY A 18 9.32 10.31 -7.78
CA GLY A 18 9.90 11.43 -8.54
C GLY A 18 11.20 12.01 -7.95
N THR A 19 11.81 11.38 -6.95
CA THR A 19 13.10 11.78 -6.38
C THR A 19 14.24 10.87 -6.84
N PHE A 20 15.47 11.37 -6.76
CA PHE A 20 16.66 10.58 -7.10
C PHE A 20 16.82 9.31 -6.26
N PRO A 21 16.59 9.31 -4.92
CA PRO A 21 16.60 8.06 -4.14
C PRO A 21 15.58 7.03 -4.62
N ALA A 22 14.39 7.43 -5.08
CA ALA A 22 13.43 6.49 -5.67
C ALA A 22 13.98 5.84 -6.95
N GLU A 23 14.77 6.57 -7.75
CA GLU A 23 15.46 6.01 -8.94
C GLU A 23 16.55 5.00 -8.53
N GLN A 24 17.30 5.29 -7.48
CA GLN A 24 18.32 4.38 -6.95
C GLN A 24 17.66 3.09 -6.43
N VAL A 25 16.59 3.18 -5.66
CA VAL A 25 15.84 2.02 -5.19
C VAL A 25 15.27 1.22 -6.37
N ARG A 26 14.75 1.88 -7.40
CA ARG A 26 14.29 1.21 -8.63
C ARG A 26 15.41 0.43 -9.31
N ALA A 27 16.64 0.94 -9.33
CA ALA A 27 17.80 0.23 -9.88
C ALA A 27 18.13 -1.02 -9.05
N VAL A 28 18.08 -0.93 -7.72
CA VAL A 28 18.22 -2.09 -6.81
C VAL A 28 17.15 -3.14 -7.11
N LEU A 29 15.89 -2.73 -7.21
CA LEU A 29 14.78 -3.64 -7.50
C LEU A 29 14.94 -4.36 -8.84
N LYS A 30 15.38 -3.67 -9.88
CA LYS A 30 15.67 -4.29 -11.20
C LYS A 30 16.78 -5.32 -11.10
N ARG A 31 17.84 -5.05 -10.36
CA ARG A 31 18.94 -6.01 -10.08
C ARG A 31 18.39 -7.25 -9.38
N GLU A 32 17.60 -7.08 -8.32
CA GLU A 32 17.04 -8.17 -7.53
C GLU A 32 16.04 -9.03 -8.34
N LEU A 33 15.23 -8.41 -9.19
CA LEU A 33 14.32 -9.10 -10.09
C LEU A 33 15.08 -9.92 -11.14
N ALA A 34 16.13 -9.33 -11.75
CA ALA A 34 16.98 -10.02 -12.72
C ALA A 34 17.71 -11.21 -12.08
N ALA A 35 18.23 -11.05 -10.86
CA ALA A 35 18.88 -12.15 -10.12
C ALA A 35 17.93 -13.34 -9.84
N ARG A 36 16.62 -13.11 -9.79
CA ARG A 36 15.57 -14.13 -9.66
C ARG A 36 15.04 -14.63 -11.00
N GLY A 37 15.69 -14.27 -12.12
CA GLY A 37 15.33 -14.72 -13.46
C GLY A 37 14.08 -14.03 -14.04
N PHE A 38 13.71 -12.86 -13.54
CA PHE A 38 12.63 -12.07 -14.14
C PHE A 38 13.13 -11.15 -15.24
N VAL A 39 12.33 -11.05 -16.30
CA VAL A 39 12.44 -9.95 -17.28
C VAL A 39 11.57 -8.81 -16.78
N VAL A 40 12.16 -7.62 -16.70
CA VAL A 40 11.51 -6.42 -16.15
C VAL A 40 11.14 -5.47 -17.28
N MET A 41 9.89 -5.06 -17.28
CA MET A 41 9.34 -4.00 -18.13
C MET A 41 9.06 -2.77 -17.26
N GLU A 42 9.58 -1.62 -17.68
CA GLU A 42 9.22 -0.33 -17.08
C GLU A 42 7.93 0.21 -17.70
N HIS A 43 6.94 0.47 -16.87
CA HIS A 43 5.73 1.18 -17.26
C HIS A 43 5.80 2.62 -16.74
N ARG A 44 6.23 3.53 -17.62
CA ARG A 44 6.31 4.97 -17.33
C ARG A 44 4.93 5.60 -17.42
N PHE A 45 4.58 6.44 -16.45
CA PHE A 45 3.31 7.14 -16.43
C PHE A 45 3.49 8.58 -15.93
N THR A 46 2.48 9.39 -16.20
CA THR A 46 2.33 10.71 -15.59
C THR A 46 0.92 10.82 -15.00
N GLY A 47 0.82 11.49 -13.85
CA GLY A 47 -0.46 11.65 -13.19
C GLY A 47 -0.50 12.94 -12.36
N ARG A 48 -1.71 13.35 -11.95
CA ARG A 48 -1.91 14.48 -11.04
C ARG A 48 -2.51 13.99 -9.73
N SER A 49 -2.00 14.51 -8.62
CA SER A 49 -2.52 14.24 -7.28
C SER A 49 -2.67 15.55 -6.52
N LEU A 50 -3.75 15.71 -5.79
CA LEU A 50 -3.93 16.83 -4.88
C LEU A 50 -2.87 16.85 -3.77
N LEU A 51 -2.28 15.70 -3.45
CA LEU A 51 -1.20 15.56 -2.47
C LEU A 51 0.14 16.04 -3.02
N HIS A 52 0.27 16.18 -4.35
CA HIS A 52 1.47 16.70 -5.01
C HIS A 52 1.20 18.10 -5.56
N ARG A 53 1.77 19.13 -4.90
CA ARG A 53 1.66 20.54 -5.31
C ARG A 53 0.23 20.95 -5.68
N LEU A 54 -0.75 20.48 -4.89
CA LEU A 54 -2.18 20.70 -5.10
C LEU A 54 -2.67 20.31 -6.51
N GLY A 55 -2.07 19.27 -7.11
CA GLY A 55 -2.43 18.80 -8.45
C GLY A 55 -2.02 19.70 -9.60
N ARG A 56 -1.30 20.81 -9.34
CA ARG A 56 -0.89 21.78 -10.36
C ARG A 56 0.20 21.25 -11.28
N VAL A 57 1.11 20.44 -10.75
CA VAL A 57 2.24 19.86 -11.49
C VAL A 57 2.03 18.36 -11.63
N PRO A 58 2.10 17.79 -12.84
CA PRO A 58 2.09 16.33 -13.01
C PRO A 58 3.29 15.70 -12.33
N LEU A 59 3.08 14.52 -11.73
CA LEU A 59 4.13 13.66 -11.21
C LEU A 59 4.43 12.58 -12.24
N ALA A 60 5.69 12.40 -12.60
CA ALA A 60 6.15 11.26 -13.38
C ALA A 60 6.56 10.12 -12.45
N GLY A 61 6.18 8.89 -12.78
CA GLY A 61 6.53 7.69 -12.05
C GLY A 61 6.81 6.51 -12.97
N VAL A 62 7.34 5.42 -12.42
CA VAL A 62 7.72 4.23 -13.17
C VAL A 62 7.32 2.98 -12.40
N ASN A 63 6.30 2.28 -12.84
CA ASN A 63 5.99 0.95 -12.31
C ASN A 63 6.94 -0.09 -12.91
N LEU A 64 7.35 -1.08 -12.12
CA LEU A 64 8.08 -2.24 -12.61
C LEU A 64 7.11 -3.41 -12.76
N ILE A 65 7.09 -4.04 -13.93
CA ILE A 65 6.31 -5.23 -14.23
C ILE A 65 7.31 -6.34 -14.57
N ALA A 66 7.31 -7.40 -13.78
CA ALA A 66 8.30 -8.46 -13.90
C ALA A 66 7.64 -9.82 -14.13
N VAL A 67 8.09 -10.52 -15.15
CA VAL A 67 7.61 -11.86 -15.52
C VAL A 67 8.79 -12.80 -15.73
N ARG A 68 8.63 -14.07 -15.36
CA ARG A 68 9.63 -15.12 -15.69
C ARG A 68 9.38 -15.63 -17.09
N PRO A 69 10.39 -15.61 -17.99
CA PRO A 69 10.28 -16.25 -19.30
C PRO A 69 10.09 -17.75 -19.15
N ARG A 70 9.22 -18.32 -19.99
CA ARG A 70 8.98 -19.78 -20.01
C ARG A 70 9.19 -20.33 -21.41
N PRO A 71 10.08 -21.32 -21.60
CA PRO A 71 10.45 -21.79 -22.94
C PRO A 71 9.36 -22.56 -23.69
N ARG A 72 8.34 -23.09 -23.01
CA ARG A 72 7.39 -24.06 -23.60
C ARG A 72 5.91 -23.69 -23.50
N SER A 73 5.58 -22.56 -22.91
CA SER A 73 4.20 -22.10 -22.85
C SER A 73 4.18 -20.57 -22.75
N PRO A 74 3.36 -19.87 -23.52
CA PRO A 74 3.03 -18.47 -23.26
C PRO A 74 2.15 -18.40 -22.01
N ALA A 75 2.58 -19.05 -20.91
CA ALA A 75 1.79 -19.15 -19.71
C ALA A 75 1.53 -17.73 -19.19
N ARG A 76 0.31 -17.31 -19.34
CA ARG A 76 -0.25 -16.09 -18.76
C ARG A 76 0.06 -16.08 -17.27
N VAL A 77 0.53 -14.97 -16.74
CA VAL A 77 0.64 -14.82 -15.28
C VAL A 77 -0.75 -15.05 -14.68
N ALA A 78 -0.84 -16.02 -13.76
CA ALA A 78 -2.10 -16.33 -13.08
C ALA A 78 -2.28 -15.48 -11.82
N THR A 79 -1.16 -15.13 -11.16
CA THR A 79 -1.15 -14.35 -9.93
C THR A 79 -0.08 -13.28 -9.98
N TRP A 80 -0.47 -12.05 -9.69
CA TRP A 80 0.44 -10.93 -9.47
C TRP A 80 0.67 -10.73 -7.98
N LEU A 81 1.93 -10.72 -7.57
CA LEU A 81 2.37 -10.26 -6.27
C LEU A 81 2.71 -8.78 -6.41
N VAL A 82 2.08 -7.95 -5.60
CA VAL A 82 2.17 -6.49 -5.73
C VAL A 82 2.67 -5.89 -4.44
N ALA A 83 3.57 -4.92 -4.52
CA ALA A 83 4.00 -4.07 -3.40
C ALA A 83 4.56 -2.76 -3.95
N HIS A 84 4.06 -1.61 -3.52
CA HIS A 84 4.63 -0.34 -3.94
C HIS A 84 6.04 -0.13 -3.39
N TYR A 85 6.85 0.61 -4.10
CA TYR A 85 8.24 0.82 -3.69
C TYR A 85 8.56 2.26 -3.29
N ASP A 86 7.69 3.21 -3.53
CA ASP A 86 7.84 4.58 -3.01
C ASP A 86 7.56 4.63 -1.50
N SER A 87 7.97 5.70 -0.85
CA SER A 87 7.66 6.00 0.55
C SER A 87 7.37 7.47 0.72
N LYS A 88 6.59 7.83 1.74
CA LYS A 88 6.37 9.23 2.14
C LYS A 88 6.58 9.42 3.63
N GLY A 89 7.02 10.62 4.01
CA GLY A 89 6.92 11.13 5.36
C GLY A 89 5.75 12.07 5.53
N GLN A 90 5.19 12.12 6.74
CA GLN A 90 4.19 13.11 7.13
C GLN A 90 4.42 13.53 8.58
N PRO A 91 4.09 14.80 8.96
CA PRO A 91 4.20 15.27 10.35
C PRO A 91 3.37 14.43 11.33
N LEU A 92 2.17 14.02 10.90
CA LEU A 92 1.28 13.18 11.69
C LEU A 92 1.42 11.70 11.30
N SER A 93 1.55 10.83 12.29
CA SER A 93 1.45 9.38 12.08
C SER A 93 0.08 8.97 11.54
N MET A 94 -0.06 7.78 10.99
CA MET A 94 -1.34 7.22 10.54
C MET A 94 -2.38 7.28 11.67
N ALA A 95 -2.00 6.89 12.89
CA ALA A 95 -2.89 6.94 14.05
C ALA A 95 -3.39 8.36 14.36
N ALA A 96 -2.49 9.36 14.33
CA ALA A 96 -2.85 10.75 14.57
C ALA A 96 -3.76 11.31 13.45
N ARG A 97 -3.51 10.93 12.20
CA ARG A 97 -4.36 11.31 11.06
C ARG A 97 -5.77 10.73 11.16
N LEU A 98 -5.89 9.46 11.56
CA LEU A 98 -7.20 8.84 11.80
C LEU A 98 -7.95 9.56 12.91
N GLY A 99 -7.28 9.94 14.00
CA GLY A 99 -7.87 10.78 15.05
C GLY A 99 -8.30 12.15 14.56
N ALA A 100 -7.45 12.85 13.80
CA ALA A 100 -7.78 14.14 13.23
C ALA A 100 -8.94 14.06 12.23
N ALA A 101 -8.99 13.00 11.40
CA ALA A 101 -10.09 12.76 10.47
C ALA A 101 -11.41 12.46 11.21
N ALA A 102 -11.36 11.70 12.30
CA ALA A 102 -12.53 11.46 13.14
C ALA A 102 -13.06 12.75 13.75
N LEU A 103 -12.18 13.60 14.31
CA LEU A 103 -12.56 14.92 14.84
C LEU A 103 -13.18 15.81 13.75
N ALA A 104 -12.55 15.88 12.58
CA ALA A 104 -13.07 16.65 11.46
C ALA A 104 -14.45 16.15 11.01
N GLY A 105 -14.63 14.82 10.95
CA GLY A 105 -15.91 14.19 10.61
C GLY A 105 -17.02 14.49 11.62
N VAL A 106 -16.74 14.35 12.91
CA VAL A 106 -17.70 14.67 13.99
C VAL A 106 -18.10 16.14 13.91
N GLY A 107 -17.13 17.04 13.76
CA GLY A 107 -17.43 18.47 13.64
C GLY A 107 -18.24 18.81 12.37
N ALA A 108 -17.96 18.16 11.25
CA ALA A 108 -18.73 18.37 10.02
C ALA A 108 -20.20 17.91 10.17
N VAL A 109 -20.43 16.74 10.78
CA VAL A 109 -21.77 16.22 11.08
C VAL A 109 -22.52 17.15 12.02
N GLU A 110 -21.84 17.64 13.07
CA GLU A 110 -22.42 18.59 14.03
C GLU A 110 -22.81 19.90 13.38
N LEU A 111 -21.91 20.51 12.61
CA LEU A 111 -22.19 21.78 11.91
C LEU A 111 -23.35 21.64 10.91
N LEU A 112 -23.41 20.51 10.18
CA LEU A 112 -24.54 20.24 9.29
C LEU A 112 -25.85 20.06 10.07
N GLY A 113 -25.81 19.30 11.17
CA GLY A 113 -26.96 19.10 12.08
C GLY A 113 -27.44 20.41 12.69
N LEU A 114 -26.52 21.27 13.13
CA LEU A 114 -26.85 22.61 13.66
C LEU A 114 -27.49 23.49 12.58
N ALA A 115 -26.92 23.54 11.39
CA ALA A 115 -27.49 24.30 10.27
C ALA A 115 -28.93 23.86 9.96
N LEU A 116 -29.16 22.53 9.93
CA LEU A 116 -30.50 21.98 9.71
C LEU A 116 -31.48 22.32 10.83
N ARG A 117 -31.07 22.19 12.08
CA ARG A 117 -31.88 22.55 13.27
C ARG A 117 -32.21 24.05 13.29
N ALA A 118 -31.25 24.90 12.93
CA ALA A 118 -31.47 26.34 12.85
C ALA A 118 -32.51 26.72 11.77
N VAL A 119 -32.43 26.10 10.60
CA VAL A 119 -33.35 26.35 9.49
C VAL A 119 -34.77 25.82 9.75
N LEU A 120 -34.87 24.60 10.30
CA LEU A 120 -36.19 23.95 10.47
C LEU A 120 -36.92 24.40 11.74
N TRP A 121 -36.18 24.69 12.80
CA TRP A 121 -36.77 24.91 14.16
C TRP A 121 -36.30 26.17 14.84
N GLY A 122 -35.47 27.01 14.17
CA GLY A 122 -34.96 28.28 14.78
C GLY A 122 -34.05 28.05 15.98
N VAL A 123 -33.41 26.88 16.09
CA VAL A 123 -32.55 26.51 17.22
C VAL A 123 -31.25 27.31 17.18
N HIS A 124 -30.87 27.92 18.30
CA HIS A 124 -29.60 28.62 18.45
C HIS A 124 -28.48 27.62 18.89
N PRO A 125 -27.20 27.93 18.49
CA PRO A 125 -26.06 27.11 18.91
C PRO A 125 -25.93 27.03 20.44
N SER A 126 -25.69 25.86 20.97
CA SER A 126 -25.33 25.60 22.35
C SER A 126 -23.79 25.61 22.53
N LEU A 127 -23.34 25.62 23.79
CA LEU A 127 -21.91 25.45 24.09
C LEU A 127 -21.36 24.13 23.54
N LEU A 128 -22.13 23.05 23.60
CA LEU A 128 -21.73 21.75 23.06
C LEU A 128 -21.54 21.78 21.54
N ASP A 129 -22.47 22.42 20.81
CA ASP A 129 -22.33 22.60 19.34
C ASP A 129 -21.04 23.37 19.01
N GLY A 130 -20.73 24.41 19.79
CA GLY A 130 -19.48 25.17 19.65
C GLY A 130 -18.23 24.34 19.91
N MET A 131 -18.25 23.49 20.95
CA MET A 131 -17.12 22.59 21.28
C MET A 131 -16.90 21.53 20.20
N LEU A 132 -17.96 20.88 19.71
CA LEU A 132 -17.87 19.84 18.66
C LEU A 132 -17.45 20.44 17.32
N GLY A 133 -18.02 21.59 16.94
CA GLY A 133 -17.61 22.32 15.75
C GLY A 133 -16.14 22.78 15.82
N GLY A 134 -15.72 23.30 16.99
CA GLY A 134 -14.34 23.71 17.24
C GLY A 134 -13.36 22.53 17.16
N ALA A 135 -13.71 21.39 17.73
CA ALA A 135 -12.92 20.16 17.61
C ALA A 135 -12.78 19.73 16.12
N GLY A 136 -13.86 19.85 15.35
CA GLY A 136 -13.85 19.61 13.91
C GLY A 136 -12.90 20.53 13.15
N VAL A 137 -12.89 21.83 13.46
CA VAL A 137 -11.96 22.80 12.86
C VAL A 137 -10.51 22.44 13.19
N VAL A 138 -10.21 22.06 14.45
CA VAL A 138 -8.87 21.60 14.85
C VAL A 138 -8.47 20.36 14.07
N GLY A 139 -9.35 19.36 13.95
CA GLY A 139 -9.09 18.16 13.16
C GLY A 139 -8.77 18.47 11.69
N ALA A 140 -9.57 19.33 11.06
CA ALA A 140 -9.37 19.77 9.68
C ALA A 140 -8.06 20.55 9.51
N ALA A 141 -7.71 21.44 10.44
CA ALA A 141 -6.45 22.19 10.43
C ALA A 141 -5.24 21.25 10.54
N LEU A 142 -5.28 20.26 11.44
CA LEU A 142 -4.25 19.25 11.57
C LEU A 142 -4.03 18.48 10.26
N LEU A 143 -5.11 18.09 9.57
CA LEU A 143 -5.03 17.41 8.28
C LEU A 143 -4.46 18.34 7.19
N ALA A 144 -4.84 19.62 7.18
CA ALA A 144 -4.38 20.60 6.19
C ALA A 144 -2.87 20.87 6.27
N VAL A 145 -2.29 20.87 7.48
CA VAL A 145 -0.84 21.06 7.66
C VAL A 145 -0.03 19.78 7.52
N ASN A 146 -0.68 18.63 7.38
CA ASN A 146 -0.06 17.31 7.27
C ASN A 146 0.46 17.04 5.85
N ARG A 147 1.46 17.81 5.42
CA ARG A 147 2.02 17.74 4.06
C ARG A 147 2.87 16.51 3.85
N VAL A 148 2.86 16.00 2.62
CA VAL A 148 3.78 14.95 2.16
C VAL A 148 5.21 15.49 2.13
N THR A 149 6.14 14.71 2.69
CA THR A 149 7.59 14.98 2.71
C THR A 149 8.35 13.71 2.36
N ASP A 150 9.63 13.83 2.10
CA ASP A 150 10.51 12.71 1.83
C ASP A 150 11.35 12.34 3.07
N ARG A 151 10.77 12.27 4.25
CA ARG A 151 11.51 12.06 5.49
C ARG A 151 11.35 10.67 6.10
N SER A 152 10.44 9.82 5.61
CA SER A 152 10.29 8.45 6.11
C SER A 152 11.10 7.47 5.27
N ALA A 153 11.85 6.61 5.94
CA ALA A 153 12.55 5.52 5.28
C ALA A 153 11.57 4.42 4.78
N GLY A 154 10.34 4.37 5.28
CA GLY A 154 9.32 3.46 4.80
C GLY A 154 9.73 1.99 4.89
N ALA A 155 10.25 1.57 6.06
CA ALA A 155 10.67 0.18 6.25
C ALA A 155 9.46 -0.76 6.35
N VAL A 156 8.46 -0.40 7.15
CA VAL A 156 7.18 -1.11 7.25
C VAL A 156 6.33 -0.79 6.04
N ASP A 157 6.31 0.48 5.62
CA ASP A 157 5.52 0.99 4.53
C ASP A 157 6.42 1.62 3.42
N ASN A 158 6.91 0.84 2.43
CA ASN A 158 6.52 -0.52 2.17
C ASN A 158 7.72 -1.41 1.74
N ALA A 159 8.94 -1.15 2.27
CA ALA A 159 10.11 -1.99 1.94
C ALA A 159 9.89 -3.45 2.37
N ALA A 160 9.26 -3.67 3.54
CA ALA A 160 8.93 -5.02 4.00
C ALA A 160 7.88 -5.72 3.13
N GLY A 161 6.94 -4.98 2.54
CA GLY A 161 6.00 -5.50 1.54
C GLY A 161 6.71 -5.99 0.29
N VAL A 162 7.67 -5.21 -0.23
CA VAL A 162 8.52 -5.62 -1.37
C VAL A 162 9.31 -6.88 -1.04
N ILE A 163 9.94 -6.94 0.14
CA ILE A 163 10.66 -8.13 0.60
C ILE A 163 9.72 -9.33 0.74
N THR A 164 8.50 -9.11 1.22
CA THR A 164 7.49 -10.18 1.31
C THR A 164 7.16 -10.75 -0.08
N ALA A 165 7.02 -9.89 -1.08
CA ALA A 165 6.79 -10.33 -2.46
C ALA A 165 7.97 -11.16 -2.99
N PHE A 166 9.21 -10.72 -2.79
CA PHE A 166 10.41 -11.48 -3.17
C PHE A 166 10.54 -12.80 -2.41
N ALA A 167 10.33 -12.79 -1.09
CA ALA A 167 10.38 -14.01 -0.29
C ALA A 167 9.28 -15.01 -0.67
N THR A 168 8.11 -14.53 -1.10
CA THR A 168 7.06 -15.38 -1.64
C THR A 168 7.52 -16.09 -2.92
N VAL A 169 8.11 -15.32 -3.85
CA VAL A 169 8.67 -15.87 -5.09
C VAL A 169 9.78 -16.87 -4.84
N ASP A 170 10.68 -16.56 -3.90
CA ASP A 170 11.81 -17.45 -3.57
C ASP A 170 11.37 -18.75 -2.88
N ALA A 171 10.18 -18.77 -2.27
CA ALA A 171 9.55 -19.93 -1.67
C ALA A 171 8.70 -20.78 -2.65
N LEU A 172 8.42 -20.25 -3.86
CA LEU A 172 7.62 -20.94 -4.88
C LEU A 172 8.51 -21.70 -5.86
N PRO A 173 8.06 -22.86 -6.39
CA PRO A 173 8.71 -23.51 -7.52
C PRO A 173 8.81 -22.54 -8.73
N PRO A 174 9.89 -22.65 -9.53
CA PRO A 174 10.14 -21.71 -10.64
C PRO A 174 9.06 -21.72 -11.72
N ASP A 175 8.31 -22.81 -11.82
CA ASP A 175 7.27 -23.04 -12.82
C ASP A 175 5.88 -22.52 -12.40
N VAL A 176 5.70 -22.05 -11.19
CA VAL A 176 4.44 -21.42 -10.75
C VAL A 176 4.22 -20.11 -11.52
N PRO A 177 2.99 -19.89 -12.10
CA PRO A 177 2.71 -18.74 -12.96
C PRO A 177 2.49 -17.45 -12.17
N VAL A 178 3.52 -16.98 -11.46
CA VAL A 178 3.50 -15.71 -10.74
C VAL A 178 4.34 -14.66 -11.45
N GLY A 179 3.86 -13.41 -11.40
CA GLY A 179 4.59 -12.22 -11.77
C GLY A 179 4.64 -11.24 -10.60
N LEU A 180 5.50 -10.23 -10.71
CA LEU A 180 5.55 -9.13 -9.75
C LEU A 180 5.20 -7.81 -10.43
N ILE A 181 4.46 -6.99 -9.71
CA ILE A 181 4.25 -5.59 -10.04
C ILE A 181 4.69 -4.77 -8.84
N LEU A 182 5.62 -3.84 -9.08
CA LEU A 182 6.07 -2.89 -8.07
C LEU A 182 5.63 -1.49 -8.50
N PRO A 183 4.47 -1.02 -8.03
CA PRO A 183 3.96 0.31 -8.35
C PRO A 183 4.82 1.42 -7.75
N ASP A 184 4.85 2.55 -8.44
CA ASP A 184 5.41 3.83 -7.98
C ASP A 184 4.27 4.80 -7.65
N ALA A 185 4.56 5.79 -6.83
CA ALA A 185 3.63 6.88 -6.50
C ALA A 185 2.26 6.39 -5.93
N GLU A 186 2.28 5.28 -5.17
CA GLU A 186 1.15 4.85 -4.35
C GLU A 186 0.76 5.96 -3.38
N GLU A 187 1.76 6.54 -2.73
CA GLU A 187 1.67 7.54 -1.68
C GLU A 187 1.10 8.89 -2.15
N TYR A 188 0.99 9.07 -3.44
CA TYR A 188 0.30 10.19 -4.07
C TYR A 188 -1.11 9.83 -4.55
N GLY A 189 -1.73 8.82 -3.94
CA GLY A 189 -3.11 8.40 -4.19
C GLY A 189 -3.22 7.36 -5.30
N LEU A 190 -2.39 6.32 -5.22
CA LEU A 190 -2.42 5.13 -6.08
C LEU A 190 -2.15 5.45 -7.56
N LEU A 191 -1.32 6.48 -7.85
CA LEU A 191 -1.14 6.94 -9.23
C LEU A 191 -0.60 5.85 -10.14
N GLY A 192 0.39 5.08 -9.67
CA GLY A 192 0.97 3.98 -10.43
C GLY A 192 -0.02 2.86 -10.71
N ALA A 193 -0.76 2.40 -9.70
CA ALA A 193 -1.78 1.37 -9.86
C ALA A 193 -2.92 1.82 -10.77
N ARG A 194 -3.38 3.08 -10.64
CA ARG A 194 -4.41 3.66 -11.53
C ARG A 194 -3.92 3.75 -12.98
N ALA A 195 -2.66 4.10 -13.20
CA ALA A 195 -2.07 4.11 -14.53
C ALA A 195 -2.00 2.71 -15.14
N LEU A 196 -1.64 1.69 -14.34
CA LEU A 196 -1.66 0.29 -14.76
C LEU A 196 -3.06 -0.16 -15.21
N VAL A 197 -4.08 0.14 -14.41
CA VAL A 197 -5.48 -0.20 -14.74
C VAL A 197 -5.92 0.48 -16.04
N ARG A 198 -5.56 1.74 -16.23
CA ARG A 198 -5.94 2.50 -17.44
C ARG A 198 -5.21 2.02 -18.71
N GLU A 199 -3.90 1.72 -18.59
CA GLU A 199 -3.02 1.53 -19.74
C GLU A 199 -2.62 0.07 -19.98
N ARG A 200 -2.74 -0.79 -18.96
CA ARG A 200 -2.31 -2.19 -18.97
C ARG A 200 -3.37 -3.15 -18.42
N ALA A 201 -4.64 -2.80 -18.50
CA ALA A 201 -5.77 -3.62 -18.01
C ALA A 201 -5.68 -5.09 -18.45
N HIS A 202 -5.23 -5.34 -19.68
CA HIS A 202 -5.09 -6.70 -20.25
C HIS A 202 -4.12 -7.59 -19.48
N LEU A 203 -3.12 -7.02 -18.76
CA LEU A 203 -2.19 -7.80 -17.92
C LEU A 203 -2.86 -8.26 -16.62
N LEU A 204 -3.84 -7.51 -16.13
CA LEU A 204 -4.50 -7.72 -14.85
C LEU A 204 -5.80 -8.55 -15.01
N ALA A 205 -6.41 -8.50 -16.18
CA ALA A 205 -7.66 -9.22 -16.46
C ALA A 205 -7.48 -10.73 -16.23
N ASP A 206 -8.48 -11.35 -15.63
CA ASP A 206 -8.53 -12.78 -15.30
C ASP A 206 -7.41 -13.29 -14.35
N THR A 207 -6.70 -12.39 -13.71
CA THR A 207 -5.64 -12.74 -12.76
C THR A 207 -6.07 -12.55 -11.30
N THR A 208 -5.35 -13.22 -10.39
CA THR A 208 -5.43 -12.96 -8.95
C THR A 208 -4.36 -11.94 -8.58
N ILE A 209 -4.72 -10.98 -7.75
CA ILE A 209 -3.77 -10.00 -7.19
C ILE A 209 -3.65 -10.21 -5.69
N VAL A 210 -2.41 -10.40 -5.23
CA VAL A 210 -2.03 -10.39 -3.82
C VAL A 210 -1.12 -9.20 -3.60
N ASN A 211 -1.68 -8.13 -3.05
CA ASN A 211 -0.95 -6.91 -2.71
C ASN A 211 -0.42 -7.01 -1.28
N PHE A 212 0.82 -6.61 -1.05
CA PHE A 212 1.45 -6.52 0.27
C PHE A 212 1.64 -5.06 0.62
N ASP A 213 1.12 -4.66 1.78
CA ASP A 213 1.15 -3.27 2.20
C ASP A 213 1.20 -3.17 3.73
N GLY A 214 2.18 -2.45 4.27
CA GLY A 214 2.31 -2.27 5.69
C GLY A 214 2.61 -3.58 6.45
N ILE A 215 3.74 -4.22 6.19
CA ILE A 215 4.12 -5.49 6.82
C ILE A 215 5.08 -5.25 8.01
N ASP A 216 4.55 -5.37 9.23
CA ASP A 216 5.32 -5.29 10.48
C ASP A 216 5.57 -6.69 11.07
N ASP A 217 6.60 -6.84 11.89
CA ASP A 217 6.87 -8.09 12.65
C ASP A 217 5.81 -8.33 13.74
N ARG A 218 5.19 -7.28 14.21
CA ARG A 218 4.21 -7.29 15.32
C ARG A 218 2.78 -7.22 14.80
N GLY A 219 1.85 -7.67 15.65
CA GLY A 219 0.42 -7.52 15.40
C GLY A 219 -0.21 -8.67 14.61
N LEU A 220 -1.41 -8.41 14.10
CA LEU A 220 -2.24 -9.38 13.40
C LEU A 220 -2.02 -9.26 11.89
N THR A 221 -2.18 -10.38 11.19
CA THR A 221 -2.31 -10.37 9.74
C THR A 221 -3.77 -10.05 9.39
N ILE A 222 -3.96 -9.11 8.46
CA ILE A 222 -5.26 -8.70 7.95
C ILE A 222 -5.28 -8.98 6.45
N ALA A 223 -6.35 -9.60 5.98
CA ALA A 223 -6.68 -9.76 4.57
C ALA A 223 -7.82 -8.79 4.23
N LEU A 224 -7.48 -7.70 3.58
CA LEU A 224 -8.44 -6.71 3.07
C LEU A 224 -8.91 -7.18 1.69
N LEU A 225 -10.14 -7.71 1.64
CA LEU A 225 -10.73 -8.31 0.45
C LEU A 225 -11.35 -7.23 -0.44
N HIS A 226 -10.71 -6.93 -1.57
CA HIS A 226 -11.24 -5.98 -2.57
C HIS A 226 -12.13 -6.68 -3.59
N ARG A 227 -11.74 -7.91 -4.00
CA ARG A 227 -12.52 -8.75 -4.89
C ARG A 227 -12.37 -10.22 -4.47
N ALA A 228 -13.47 -10.80 -4.01
CA ALA A 228 -13.51 -12.16 -3.47
C ALA A 228 -13.24 -13.22 -4.55
N GLY A 229 -12.72 -14.38 -4.12
CA GLY A 229 -12.50 -15.54 -4.96
C GLY A 229 -11.77 -16.65 -4.19
N ALA A 230 -11.69 -17.83 -4.79
CA ALA A 230 -11.19 -19.02 -4.12
C ALA A 230 -9.72 -18.90 -3.71
N THR A 231 -8.91 -18.23 -4.54
CA THR A 231 -7.47 -18.07 -4.25
C THR A 231 -7.25 -17.10 -3.11
N VAL A 232 -7.88 -15.93 -3.12
CA VAL A 232 -7.75 -14.94 -2.03
C VAL A 232 -8.33 -15.46 -0.72
N ASP A 233 -9.39 -16.29 -0.78
CA ASP A 233 -9.94 -16.96 0.39
C ASP A 233 -8.98 -17.99 0.97
N ARG A 234 -8.30 -18.75 0.12
CA ARG A 234 -7.24 -19.70 0.54
C ARG A 234 -6.07 -18.96 1.18
N VAL A 235 -5.57 -17.87 0.56
CA VAL A 235 -4.52 -17.02 1.14
C VAL A 235 -4.91 -16.54 2.53
N ALA A 236 -6.12 -15.99 2.70
CA ALA A 236 -6.59 -15.49 3.99
C ALA A 236 -6.68 -16.60 5.06
N ARG A 237 -7.13 -17.82 4.68
CA ARG A 237 -7.18 -18.97 5.59
C ARG A 237 -5.80 -19.46 5.98
N THR A 238 -4.89 -19.66 5.02
CA THR A 238 -3.53 -20.16 5.28
C THR A 238 -2.73 -19.22 6.18
N LEU A 239 -2.95 -17.91 6.05
CA LEU A 239 -2.35 -16.89 6.92
C LEU A 239 -3.05 -16.76 8.29
N ALA A 240 -4.16 -17.46 8.54
CA ALA A 240 -5.05 -17.22 9.68
C ALA A 240 -5.38 -15.70 9.80
N ALA A 241 -5.54 -15.02 8.67
CA ALA A 241 -5.71 -13.59 8.63
C ALA A 241 -7.12 -13.15 9.04
N ARG A 242 -7.20 -12.06 9.80
CA ARG A 242 -8.47 -11.39 10.04
C ARG A 242 -8.97 -10.79 8.72
N ARG A 243 -10.15 -11.21 8.30
CA ARG A 243 -10.76 -10.71 7.07
C ARG A 243 -11.44 -9.37 7.30
N ALA A 244 -11.20 -8.42 6.40
CA ALA A 244 -11.88 -7.15 6.34
C ALA A 244 -12.33 -6.87 4.90
N ARG A 245 -13.45 -6.15 4.73
CA ARG A 245 -13.90 -5.66 3.41
C ARG A 245 -13.66 -4.17 3.25
N TRP A 246 -13.40 -3.49 4.35
CA TRP A 246 -13.12 -2.07 4.39
C TRP A 246 -12.18 -1.73 5.54
N LEU A 247 -11.23 -0.85 5.27
CA LEU A 247 -10.39 -0.17 6.24
C LEU A 247 -10.20 1.29 5.75
N PRO A 248 -9.99 2.24 6.65
CA PRO A 248 -9.78 3.65 6.29
C PRO A 248 -8.34 3.89 5.81
N VAL A 249 -7.90 3.12 4.83
CA VAL A 249 -6.56 3.17 4.20
C VAL A 249 -6.69 3.15 2.69
N LEU A 250 -5.76 3.83 2.01
CA LEU A 250 -5.59 3.74 0.57
C LEU A 250 -4.47 2.74 0.31
N VAL A 251 -4.71 1.76 -0.55
CA VAL A 251 -3.76 0.72 -0.92
C VAL A 251 -3.95 0.37 -2.40
N ASP A 252 -2.89 -0.04 -3.09
CA ASP A 252 -2.94 -0.34 -4.54
C ASP A 252 -4.02 -1.35 -4.91
N GLY A 253 -4.32 -2.29 -4.03
CA GLY A 253 -5.40 -3.26 -4.21
C GLY A 253 -6.77 -2.65 -4.52
N LEU A 254 -7.06 -1.44 -3.99
CA LEU A 254 -8.32 -0.73 -4.31
C LEU A 254 -8.42 -0.37 -5.80
N ALA A 255 -7.33 0.10 -6.40
CA ALA A 255 -7.33 0.46 -7.82
C ALA A 255 -7.28 -0.80 -8.70
N LEU A 256 -6.40 -1.76 -8.36
CA LEU A 256 -6.15 -2.95 -9.17
C LEU A 256 -7.34 -3.91 -9.21
N ALA A 257 -8.17 -3.93 -8.17
CA ALA A 257 -9.40 -4.74 -8.11
C ALA A 257 -10.42 -4.39 -9.19
N ALA A 258 -10.34 -3.21 -9.79
CA ALA A 258 -11.25 -2.82 -10.88
C ALA A 258 -11.15 -3.75 -12.09
N THR A 259 -10.00 -4.38 -12.32
CA THR A 259 -9.72 -5.21 -13.49
C THR A 259 -9.44 -6.66 -13.15
N ALA A 260 -8.83 -6.93 -11.99
CA ALA A 260 -8.48 -8.29 -11.57
C ALA A 260 -9.69 -9.20 -11.39
N ARG A 261 -9.50 -10.52 -11.56
CA ARG A 261 -10.54 -11.53 -11.22
C ARG A 261 -10.73 -11.64 -9.71
N GLU A 262 -9.64 -11.66 -8.95
CA GLU A 262 -9.60 -11.72 -7.48
C GLU A 262 -8.56 -10.72 -6.98
N CYS A 263 -8.82 -10.06 -5.85
CA CYS A 263 -7.85 -9.10 -5.30
C CYS A 263 -7.93 -9.02 -3.78
N VAL A 264 -6.78 -9.13 -3.12
CA VAL A 264 -6.61 -8.99 -1.69
C VAL A 264 -5.37 -8.16 -1.38
N THR A 265 -5.46 -7.29 -0.38
CA THR A 265 -4.28 -6.69 0.25
C THR A 265 -4.01 -7.38 1.58
N ILE A 266 -2.78 -7.87 1.75
CA ILE A 266 -2.29 -8.46 2.98
C ILE A 266 -1.50 -7.39 3.73
N MET A 267 -1.95 -7.11 4.92
CA MET A 267 -1.33 -6.18 5.87
C MET A 267 -0.96 -6.93 7.15
N ARG A 268 0.06 -6.45 7.85
CA ARG A 268 0.39 -7.00 9.17
C ARG A 268 0.83 -5.88 10.10
N GLY A 269 0.13 -5.77 11.24
CA GLY A 269 0.45 -4.69 12.17
C GLY A 269 -0.51 -4.62 13.35
N ASN A 270 -0.35 -3.58 14.13
CA ASN A 270 -1.20 -3.21 15.26
C ASN A 270 -1.20 -1.67 15.43
N TRP A 271 -1.76 -1.19 16.54
CA TRP A 271 -1.78 0.25 16.81
C TRP A 271 -0.39 0.89 16.92
N SER A 272 0.63 0.15 17.38
CA SER A 272 2.01 0.66 17.41
C SER A 272 2.57 0.85 15.99
N THR A 273 2.18 -0.01 15.04
CA THR A 273 2.51 0.13 13.61
C THR A 273 1.91 1.42 13.05
N ALA A 274 0.63 1.67 13.31
CA ALA A 274 -0.06 2.90 12.86
C ALA A 274 0.54 4.20 13.43
N ARG A 275 1.25 4.12 14.57
CA ARG A 275 1.98 5.25 15.16
C ARG A 275 3.35 5.50 14.52
N VAL A 276 3.85 4.57 13.74
CA VAL A 276 5.19 4.60 13.14
C VAL A 276 5.14 4.89 11.66
N VAL A 277 4.23 4.26 10.94
CA VAL A 277 4.07 4.43 9.49
C VAL A 277 3.97 5.91 9.10
N HIS A 278 4.69 6.29 8.06
CA HIS A 278 4.88 7.65 7.53
C HIS A 278 5.66 8.60 8.45
N THR A 279 6.33 8.11 9.49
CA THR A 279 7.15 8.96 10.38
C THR A 279 8.63 8.63 10.25
N LEU A 280 9.50 9.44 10.86
CA LEU A 280 10.94 9.19 10.99
C LEU A 280 11.27 7.89 11.75
N ARG A 281 10.29 7.27 12.42
CA ARG A 281 10.47 6.02 13.17
C ARG A 281 10.27 4.76 12.32
N ASP A 282 9.82 4.90 11.08
CA ASP A 282 9.65 3.79 10.14
C ASP A 282 10.97 3.44 9.47
N THR A 283 11.86 2.80 10.22
CA THR A 283 13.24 2.48 9.84
C THR A 283 13.51 0.99 9.81
N ALA A 284 14.54 0.56 9.07
CA ALA A 284 14.98 -0.83 8.97
C ALA A 284 15.30 -1.47 10.34
N ALA A 285 15.84 -0.69 11.28
CA ALA A 285 16.19 -1.18 12.63
C ALA A 285 14.97 -1.69 13.43
N ARG A 286 13.76 -1.30 13.03
CA ARG A 286 12.50 -1.77 13.64
C ARG A 286 12.18 -3.22 13.31
N LEU A 287 12.67 -3.75 12.19
CA LEU A 287 12.22 -5.02 11.61
C LEU A 287 13.29 -6.10 11.72
N THR A 288 12.86 -7.30 12.13
CA THR A 288 13.61 -8.56 12.00
C THR A 288 13.26 -9.31 10.72
N LEU A 289 12.18 -8.91 10.04
CA LEU A 289 11.55 -9.54 8.88
C LEU A 289 10.85 -10.88 9.18
N ASP A 290 10.57 -11.19 10.45
CA ASP A 290 9.82 -12.40 10.81
C ASP A 290 8.36 -12.31 10.32
N GLY A 291 7.77 -11.12 10.38
CA GLY A 291 6.46 -10.84 9.79
C GLY A 291 6.43 -11.08 8.29
N ALA A 292 7.41 -10.55 7.58
CA ALA A 292 7.57 -10.71 6.14
C ALA A 292 7.73 -12.19 5.74
N ARG A 293 8.63 -12.93 6.42
CA ARG A 293 8.83 -14.37 6.19
C ARG A 293 7.58 -15.19 6.44
N ARG A 294 6.86 -14.91 7.53
CA ARG A 294 5.61 -15.58 7.88
C ARG A 294 4.53 -15.37 6.82
N VAL A 295 4.35 -14.14 6.38
CA VAL A 295 3.38 -13.82 5.34
C VAL A 295 3.78 -14.45 4.02
N ALA A 296 5.04 -14.36 3.63
CA ALA A 296 5.56 -14.93 2.40
C ALA A 296 5.36 -16.45 2.34
N GLY A 297 5.74 -17.18 3.40
CA GLY A 297 5.57 -18.63 3.48
C GLY A 297 4.10 -19.05 3.41
N GLY A 298 3.21 -18.32 4.10
CA GLY A 298 1.77 -18.60 4.06
C GLY A 298 1.14 -18.32 2.69
N VAL A 299 1.55 -17.25 2.00
CA VAL A 299 1.08 -16.95 0.64
C VAL A 299 1.61 -18.00 -0.35
N ALA A 300 2.89 -18.37 -0.26
CA ALA A 300 3.48 -19.42 -1.11
C ALA A 300 2.73 -20.75 -0.95
N ALA A 301 2.49 -21.21 0.28
CA ALA A 301 1.73 -22.42 0.56
C ALA A 301 0.27 -22.34 0.04
N ALA A 302 -0.35 -21.15 0.07
CA ALA A 302 -1.68 -20.98 -0.49
C ALA A 302 -1.71 -21.00 -2.02
N LEU A 303 -0.67 -20.50 -2.68
CA LEU A 303 -0.59 -20.47 -4.15
C LEU A 303 -0.16 -21.82 -4.75
N PHE A 304 0.61 -22.56 -4.00
CA PHE A 304 1.08 -23.89 -4.39
C PHE A 304 0.84 -24.88 -3.24
N PRO A 305 -0.42 -25.36 -3.08
CA PRO A 305 -0.71 -26.43 -2.14
C PRO A 305 -0.04 -27.70 -2.66
N GLY A 306 0.94 -28.21 -1.90
CA GLY A 306 1.66 -29.43 -2.19
C GLY A 306 0.75 -30.66 -2.31
#